data_55412976376a9e1d2667bbe759bf53b4
#
_entry.id   55412976376a9e1d2667bbe759bf53b4
#
_cell.length_a   1.000
_cell.length_b   1.000
_cell.length_c   1.000
_cell.angle_alpha   90.00
_cell.angle_beta   90.00
_cell.angle_gamma   90.00
#
_symmetry.space_group_name_H-M   'P 1'
#
loop_
_entity.id
_entity.type
_entity.pdbx_description
1 polymer ?
#
loop_
_entity_poly.entity_id
_entity_poly.type
_entity_poly.pdbx_seq_one_letter_code
_entity_poly.pdbx_strand_id
1 'polypeptide(L)'
;MSHLEAEALRRALGECTIGREIVVLEETTSTNDAVLQMATANTREGLVLFAEHQTAGRGQRNNRWESAAHKGLWFSILLRPMIDISKSARLTAWAAETVAKTILQELALAVTIKLPNDVCVEEKKVAGVLVEMRAQENAPHLAIAGIGINVNQTVEDFSEELRPHAISLAIALDQPVDQQEFAVALLRNLDRTYREIFASYESGSSSLLLDVKTRRRRRIN
;
A
#
# COMPACT_ATOMS: atom_id res chain seq x y z
N MET A 1 8.60 19.49 -10.05
CA MET A 1 8.07 18.16 -9.69
C MET A 1 8.89 17.70 -8.51
N SER A 2 8.29 17.45 -7.36
CA SER A 2 9.03 16.96 -6.18
C SER A 2 9.31 15.46 -6.40
N HIS A 3 10.59 15.11 -6.48
CA HIS A 3 11.03 13.73 -6.40
C HIS A 3 10.91 13.26 -4.94
N LEU A 4 10.59 11.99 -4.74
CA LEU A 4 10.65 11.39 -3.41
C LEU A 4 12.09 11.32 -2.92
N GLU A 5 12.35 11.87 -1.75
CA GLU A 5 13.67 11.86 -1.13
C GLU A 5 13.73 10.84 0.01
N ALA A 6 14.45 9.73 -0.20
CA ALA A 6 14.58 8.64 0.77
C ALA A 6 15.04 9.12 2.15
N GLU A 7 16.06 9.98 2.20
CA GLU A 7 16.61 10.56 3.43
C GLU A 7 15.60 11.45 4.16
N ALA A 8 14.81 12.24 3.42
CA ALA A 8 13.77 13.08 4.01
C ALA A 8 12.62 12.24 4.57
N LEU A 9 12.17 11.20 3.84
CA LEU A 9 11.19 10.22 4.32
C LEU A 9 11.71 9.55 5.61
N ARG A 10 12.93 9.02 5.58
CA ARG A 10 13.53 8.32 6.71
C ARG A 10 13.65 9.20 7.95
N ARG A 11 14.08 10.44 7.78
CA ARG A 11 14.19 11.43 8.87
C ARG A 11 12.82 11.78 9.46
N ALA A 12 11.80 11.96 8.60
CA ALA A 12 10.46 12.29 9.05
C ALA A 12 9.79 11.16 9.83
N LEU A 13 10.07 9.88 9.48
CA LEU A 13 9.49 8.74 10.17
C LEU A 13 10.08 8.49 11.57
N GLY A 14 11.39 8.76 11.77
CA GLY A 14 12.06 8.47 13.03
C GLY A 14 12.20 6.97 13.29
N GLU A 15 12.00 6.53 14.54
CA GLU A 15 12.02 5.11 14.89
C GLU A 15 10.73 4.42 14.48
N CYS A 16 10.85 3.43 13.59
CA CYS A 16 9.73 2.69 13.01
C CYS A 16 10.15 1.27 12.61
N THR A 17 9.18 0.39 12.45
CA THR A 17 9.38 -0.90 11.79
C THR A 17 9.28 -0.72 10.29
N ILE A 18 8.15 -0.24 9.77
CA ILE A 18 7.97 0.06 8.34
C ILE A 18 8.63 1.40 8.03
N GLY A 19 9.60 1.39 7.12
CA GLY A 19 10.38 2.57 6.75
C GLY A 19 11.72 2.69 7.48
N ARG A 20 12.17 1.62 8.21
CA ARG A 20 13.51 1.59 8.79
C ARG A 20 14.63 1.68 7.75
N GLU A 21 14.35 1.19 6.57
CA GLU A 21 15.17 1.31 5.37
C GLU A 21 14.26 1.76 4.23
N ILE A 22 14.65 2.81 3.53
CA ILE A 22 13.90 3.36 2.40
C ILE A 22 14.82 3.46 1.21
N VAL A 23 14.38 2.91 0.08
CA VAL A 23 15.04 2.98 -1.21
C VAL A 23 14.09 3.66 -2.19
N VAL A 24 14.59 4.60 -2.98
CA VAL A 24 13.86 5.21 -4.10
C VAL A 24 14.62 4.93 -5.37
N LEU A 25 13.98 4.25 -6.31
CA LEU A 25 14.53 3.96 -7.64
C LEU A 25 13.86 4.88 -8.66
N GLU A 26 14.63 5.34 -9.63
CA GLU A 26 14.07 6.08 -10.76
C GLU A 26 13.14 5.19 -11.58
N GLU A 27 13.57 3.96 -11.88
CA GLU A 27 12.80 2.99 -12.64
C GLU A 27 13.05 1.56 -12.17
N THR A 28 12.01 0.73 -12.24
CA THR A 28 12.10 -0.72 -12.06
C THR A 28 11.02 -1.42 -12.88
N THR A 29 11.13 -2.72 -13.08
CA THR A 29 10.06 -3.52 -13.68
C THR A 29 8.83 -3.55 -12.76
N SER A 30 9.05 -3.90 -11.48
CA SER A 30 8.02 -3.96 -10.44
C SER A 30 8.67 -3.77 -9.07
N THR A 31 8.09 -2.93 -8.22
CA THR A 31 8.58 -2.72 -6.86
C THR A 31 8.50 -3.99 -6.01
N ASN A 32 7.51 -4.87 -6.24
CA ASN A 32 7.44 -6.18 -5.57
C ASN A 32 8.65 -7.06 -5.95
N ASP A 33 9.01 -7.10 -7.22
CA ASP A 33 10.15 -7.91 -7.68
C ASP A 33 11.47 -7.32 -7.18
N ALA A 34 11.60 -5.99 -7.18
CA ALA A 34 12.80 -5.32 -6.66
C ALA A 34 13.00 -5.59 -5.16
N VAL A 35 11.95 -5.47 -4.34
CA VAL A 35 12.01 -5.84 -2.92
C VAL A 35 12.37 -7.31 -2.74
N LEU A 36 11.79 -8.20 -3.55
CA LEU A 36 12.09 -9.63 -3.47
C LEU A 36 13.55 -9.94 -3.78
N GLN A 37 14.15 -9.26 -4.77
CA GLN A 37 15.57 -9.42 -5.12
C GLN A 37 16.50 -8.91 -4.01
N MET A 38 16.10 -7.87 -3.29
CA MET A 38 16.86 -7.35 -2.14
C MET A 38 16.66 -8.19 -0.87
N ALA A 39 15.59 -8.96 -0.80
CA ALA A 39 15.25 -9.75 0.37
C ALA A 39 16.15 -11.00 0.48
N THR A 40 16.94 -11.07 1.54
CA THR A 40 17.69 -12.25 1.96
C THR A 40 17.03 -12.88 3.21
N ALA A 41 17.50 -14.05 3.62
CA ALA A 41 17.04 -14.67 4.88
C ALA A 41 17.25 -13.76 6.09
N ASN A 42 18.29 -12.91 6.07
CA ASN A 42 18.66 -12.01 7.16
C ASN A 42 18.10 -10.59 7.00
N THR A 43 17.45 -10.26 5.90
CA THR A 43 16.84 -8.94 5.71
C THR A 43 15.70 -8.77 6.70
N ARG A 44 15.80 -7.76 7.55
CA ARG A 44 14.76 -7.44 8.51
C ARG A 44 13.53 -6.90 7.79
N GLU A 45 12.34 -7.09 8.38
CA GLU A 45 11.13 -6.46 7.88
C GLU A 45 11.20 -4.94 7.96
N GLY A 46 10.38 -4.27 7.15
CA GLY A 46 10.26 -2.82 7.15
C GLY A 46 11.11 -2.09 6.10
N LEU A 47 11.81 -2.81 5.22
CA LEU A 47 12.32 -2.21 3.99
C LEU A 47 11.15 -1.72 3.14
N VAL A 48 11.19 -0.46 2.72
CA VAL A 48 10.25 0.15 1.79
C VAL A 48 11.01 0.57 0.54
N LEU A 49 10.57 0.10 -0.61
CA LEU A 49 11.15 0.47 -1.90
C LEU A 49 10.10 1.18 -2.74
N PHE A 50 10.36 2.44 -3.04
CA PHE A 50 9.63 3.24 -4.02
C PHE A 50 10.28 3.18 -5.40
N ALA A 51 9.48 3.35 -6.44
CA ALA A 51 9.96 3.64 -7.78
C ALA A 51 9.20 4.82 -8.36
N GLU A 52 9.89 5.72 -9.05
CA GLU A 52 9.25 6.83 -9.76
C GLU A 52 8.48 6.32 -10.99
N HIS A 53 8.93 5.20 -11.57
CA HIS A 53 8.28 4.54 -12.68
C HIS A 53 8.39 3.00 -12.61
N GLN A 54 7.32 2.29 -12.97
CA GLN A 54 7.33 0.84 -13.17
C GLN A 54 7.05 0.48 -14.64
N THR A 55 7.97 -0.21 -15.29
CA THR A 55 7.80 -0.62 -16.71
C THR A 55 6.89 -1.84 -16.87
N ALA A 56 6.74 -2.66 -15.83
CA ALA A 56 5.90 -3.87 -15.81
C ALA A 56 5.16 -4.03 -14.46
N GLY A 57 4.53 -2.94 -13.98
CA GLY A 57 3.75 -2.96 -12.75
C GLY A 57 2.65 -4.03 -12.77
N ARG A 58 2.45 -4.70 -11.64
CA ARG A 58 1.51 -5.82 -11.52
C ARG A 58 0.36 -5.50 -10.58
N GLY A 59 -0.83 -5.97 -10.94
CA GLY A 59 -2.01 -6.00 -10.10
C GLY A 59 -2.46 -7.43 -9.81
N GLN A 60 -3.59 -7.60 -9.14
CA GLN A 60 -4.18 -8.92 -8.89
C GLN A 60 -4.64 -9.59 -10.21
N ARG A 61 -4.65 -10.93 -10.23
CA ARG A 61 -5.15 -11.77 -11.35
C ARG A 61 -4.45 -11.48 -12.68
N ASN A 62 -3.13 -11.20 -12.62
CA ASN A 62 -2.30 -10.86 -13.78
C ASN A 62 -2.70 -9.55 -14.51
N ASN A 63 -3.50 -8.70 -13.87
CA ASN A 63 -3.75 -7.37 -14.39
C ASN A 63 -2.46 -6.54 -14.35
N ARG A 64 -2.26 -5.69 -15.34
CA ARG A 64 -1.19 -4.71 -15.36
C ARG A 64 -1.57 -3.52 -14.49
N TRP A 65 -0.59 -2.97 -13.78
CA TRP A 65 -0.68 -1.67 -13.11
C TRP A 65 0.06 -0.63 -13.96
N GLU A 66 -0.63 0.39 -14.42
CA GLU A 66 0.01 1.51 -15.13
C GLU A 66 0.55 2.51 -14.11
N SER A 67 1.81 2.92 -14.29
CA SER A 67 2.47 3.91 -13.42
C SER A 67 3.01 5.05 -14.26
N ALA A 68 2.32 6.19 -14.24
CA ALA A 68 2.84 7.41 -14.84
C ALA A 68 4.04 7.92 -14.04
N ALA A 69 5.18 8.13 -14.71
CA ALA A 69 6.42 8.51 -14.05
C ALA A 69 6.25 9.80 -13.21
N HIS A 70 6.76 9.79 -11.97
CA HIS A 70 6.77 10.91 -11.02
C HIS A 70 5.38 11.43 -10.58
N LYS A 71 4.29 10.69 -10.88
CA LYS A 71 2.93 11.17 -10.62
C LYS A 71 2.16 10.39 -9.56
N GLY A 72 2.70 9.28 -9.10
CA GLY A 72 2.04 8.44 -8.09
C GLY A 72 2.99 7.93 -7.03
N LEU A 73 2.45 7.20 -6.07
CA LEU A 73 3.23 6.44 -5.11
C LEU A 73 3.17 4.96 -5.51
N TRP A 74 4.28 4.47 -6.02
CA TRP A 74 4.48 3.07 -6.40
C TRP A 74 5.52 2.48 -5.48
N PHE A 75 5.11 1.65 -4.53
CA PHE A 75 6.06 1.12 -3.55
C PHE A 75 5.67 -0.27 -3.06
N SER A 76 6.65 -0.96 -2.50
CA SER A 76 6.46 -2.25 -1.85
C SER A 76 7.18 -2.28 -0.50
N ILE A 77 6.59 -3.02 0.44
CA ILE A 77 7.08 -3.18 1.80
C ILE A 77 7.43 -4.64 2.03
N LEU A 78 8.62 -4.92 2.54
CA LEU A 78 9.00 -6.23 3.03
C LEU A 78 8.50 -6.42 4.46
N LEU A 79 7.69 -7.45 4.68
CA LEU A 79 7.09 -7.78 5.96
C LEU A 79 7.40 -9.23 6.35
N ARG A 80 7.39 -9.52 7.65
CA ARG A 80 7.52 -10.87 8.21
C ARG A 80 6.45 -11.14 9.26
N PRO A 81 5.18 -11.14 8.84
CA PRO A 81 4.07 -11.28 9.77
C PRO A 81 4.00 -12.70 10.35
N MET A 82 3.68 -12.80 11.63
CA MET A 82 3.43 -14.07 12.32
C MET A 82 2.02 -14.60 12.04
N ILE A 83 1.68 -14.77 10.77
CA ILE A 83 0.40 -15.31 10.34
C ILE A 83 0.59 -16.46 9.35
N ASP A 84 -0.37 -17.37 9.31
CA ASP A 84 -0.42 -18.42 8.29
C ASP A 84 -0.64 -17.84 6.89
N ILE A 85 -0.05 -18.45 5.85
CA ILE A 85 -0.19 -18.02 4.45
C ILE A 85 -1.65 -17.98 4.01
N SER A 86 -2.48 -18.92 4.48
CA SER A 86 -3.91 -18.92 4.19
C SER A 86 -4.63 -17.66 4.66
N LYS A 87 -4.02 -16.89 5.55
CA LYS A 87 -4.53 -15.61 6.07
C LYS A 87 -3.95 -14.38 5.37
N SER A 88 -3.27 -14.54 4.23
CA SER A 88 -2.70 -13.44 3.43
C SER A 88 -3.70 -12.35 3.06
N ALA A 89 -4.98 -12.69 2.90
CA ALA A 89 -6.05 -11.72 2.69
C ALA A 89 -6.17 -10.67 3.81
N ARG A 90 -5.74 -11.00 5.05
CA ARG A 90 -5.72 -10.03 6.16
C ARG A 90 -4.71 -8.90 5.93
N LEU A 91 -3.55 -9.21 5.33
CA LEU A 91 -2.55 -8.20 4.97
C LEU A 91 -3.06 -7.29 3.85
N THR A 92 -3.74 -7.87 2.86
CA THR A 92 -4.36 -7.10 1.78
C THR A 92 -5.41 -6.14 2.33
N ALA A 93 -6.32 -6.63 3.19
CA ALA A 93 -7.36 -5.81 3.80
C ALA A 93 -6.76 -4.72 4.70
N TRP A 94 -5.79 -5.07 5.55
CA TRP A 94 -5.08 -4.11 6.39
C TRP A 94 -4.46 -2.96 5.58
N ALA A 95 -3.72 -3.28 4.50
CA ALA A 95 -3.08 -2.26 3.68
C ALA A 95 -4.11 -1.38 2.97
N ALA A 96 -5.16 -1.96 2.38
CA ALA A 96 -6.23 -1.21 1.71
C ALA A 96 -6.99 -0.29 2.69
N GLU A 97 -7.33 -0.79 3.89
CA GLU A 97 -7.97 0.00 4.93
C GLU A 97 -7.08 1.14 5.43
N THR A 98 -5.77 0.90 5.57
CA THR A 98 -4.83 1.94 6.01
C THR A 98 -4.68 3.02 4.95
N VAL A 99 -4.57 2.65 3.66
CA VAL A 99 -4.58 3.62 2.54
C VAL A 99 -5.86 4.45 2.56
N ALA A 100 -7.02 3.79 2.65
CA ALA A 100 -8.32 4.47 2.67
C ALA A 100 -8.44 5.46 3.85
N LYS A 101 -8.05 5.05 5.05
CA LYS A 101 -8.05 5.90 6.24
C LYS A 101 -7.10 7.09 6.09
N THR A 102 -5.91 6.87 5.53
CA THR A 102 -4.95 7.97 5.31
C THR A 102 -5.50 8.99 4.32
N ILE A 103 -6.07 8.56 3.20
CA ILE A 103 -6.72 9.48 2.25
C ILE A 103 -7.83 10.30 2.92
N LEU A 104 -8.68 9.66 3.70
CA LEU A 104 -9.74 10.36 4.42
C LEU A 104 -9.19 11.37 5.45
N GLN A 105 -8.15 10.99 6.20
CA GLN A 105 -7.60 11.83 7.27
C GLN A 105 -6.79 13.02 6.75
N GLU A 106 -5.96 12.80 5.74
CA GLU A 106 -5.04 13.83 5.24
C GLU A 106 -5.68 14.73 4.17
N LEU A 107 -6.65 14.20 3.42
CA LEU A 107 -7.20 14.89 2.25
C LEU A 107 -8.71 15.13 2.33
N ALA A 108 -9.36 14.67 3.40
CA ALA A 108 -10.81 14.78 3.61
C ALA A 108 -11.66 14.19 2.45
N LEU A 109 -11.08 13.32 1.62
CA LEU A 109 -11.80 12.64 0.55
C LEU A 109 -12.58 11.44 1.10
N ALA A 110 -13.83 11.32 0.72
CA ALA A 110 -14.63 10.14 1.00
C ALA A 110 -14.16 8.97 0.14
N VAL A 111 -13.77 7.86 0.79
CA VAL A 111 -13.26 6.67 0.12
C VAL A 111 -14.11 5.45 0.41
N THR A 112 -14.16 4.54 -0.55
CA THR A 112 -14.77 3.21 -0.42
C THR A 112 -13.74 2.15 -0.76
N ILE A 113 -13.87 0.95 -0.18
CA ILE A 113 -13.02 -0.18 -0.53
C ILE A 113 -13.86 -1.17 -1.32
N LYS A 114 -13.48 -1.37 -2.59
CA LYS A 114 -13.98 -2.45 -3.42
C LYS A 114 -13.11 -3.68 -3.14
N LEU A 115 -13.68 -4.57 -2.33
CA LEU A 115 -12.97 -5.76 -1.87
C LEU A 115 -12.42 -6.61 -3.02
N PRO A 116 -11.23 -7.22 -2.82
CA PRO A 116 -10.49 -7.22 -1.54
C PRO A 116 -9.44 -6.10 -1.40
N ASN A 117 -9.12 -5.36 -2.45
CA ASN A 117 -7.85 -4.64 -2.56
C ASN A 117 -7.89 -3.27 -3.24
N ASP A 118 -9.03 -2.84 -3.78
CA ASP A 118 -9.14 -1.59 -4.52
C ASP A 118 -9.73 -0.49 -3.63
N VAL A 119 -9.02 0.63 -3.53
CA VAL A 119 -9.51 1.86 -2.87
C VAL A 119 -10.05 2.79 -3.94
N CYS A 120 -11.27 3.29 -3.72
CA CYS A 120 -11.99 4.09 -4.70
C CYS A 120 -12.44 5.43 -4.11
N VAL A 121 -12.36 6.48 -4.93
CA VAL A 121 -12.98 7.79 -4.74
C VAL A 121 -13.98 7.97 -5.89
N GLU A 122 -15.21 8.41 -5.60
CA GLU A 122 -16.25 8.56 -6.62
C GLU A 122 -16.44 7.31 -7.50
N GLU A 123 -16.37 6.11 -6.90
CA GLU A 123 -16.46 4.81 -7.55
C GLU A 123 -15.29 4.47 -8.51
N LYS A 124 -14.35 5.40 -8.73
CA LYS A 124 -13.15 5.19 -9.53
C LYS A 124 -11.96 4.80 -8.66
N LYS A 125 -11.14 3.90 -9.16
CA LYS A 125 -9.99 3.37 -8.45
C LYS A 125 -8.89 4.43 -8.31
N VAL A 126 -8.54 4.76 -7.08
CA VAL A 126 -7.42 5.66 -6.74
C VAL A 126 -6.20 4.90 -6.26
N ALA A 127 -6.40 3.71 -5.66
CA ALA A 127 -5.28 2.88 -5.21
C ALA A 127 -5.59 1.39 -5.32
N GLY A 128 -4.54 0.59 -5.36
CA GLY A 128 -4.62 -0.87 -5.34
C GLY A 128 -3.51 -1.51 -4.51
N VAL A 129 -3.81 -2.67 -3.93
CA VAL A 129 -2.88 -3.44 -3.10
C VAL A 129 -2.67 -4.83 -3.68
N LEU A 130 -1.41 -5.27 -3.74
CA LEU A 130 -1.01 -6.62 -4.13
C LEU A 130 -0.07 -7.20 -3.08
N VAL A 131 -0.56 -8.16 -2.29
CA VAL A 131 0.26 -8.88 -1.31
C VAL A 131 0.66 -10.23 -1.86
N GLU A 132 1.96 -10.49 -1.87
CA GLU A 132 2.57 -11.77 -2.24
C GLU A 132 3.25 -12.37 -1.01
N MET A 133 2.89 -13.61 -0.63
CA MET A 133 3.50 -14.31 0.49
C MET A 133 4.27 -15.55 0.03
N ARG A 134 5.39 -15.80 0.69
CA ARG A 134 6.21 -17.00 0.48
C ARG A 134 6.44 -17.72 1.81
N ALA A 135 6.19 -19.02 1.80
CA ALA A 135 6.50 -19.87 2.94
C ALA A 135 8.00 -19.87 3.20
N GLN A 136 8.37 -19.83 4.48
CA GLN A 136 9.70 -20.11 4.95
C GLN A 136 9.62 -21.21 6.00
N GLU A 137 10.51 -22.19 5.92
CA GLU A 137 10.64 -23.22 6.94
C GLU A 137 11.40 -22.65 8.14
N ASN A 138 10.86 -22.89 9.35
CA ASN A 138 11.47 -22.47 10.63
C ASN A 138 11.74 -20.96 10.79
N ALA A 139 11.04 -20.12 10.02
CA ALA A 139 11.14 -18.67 10.09
C ALA A 139 9.78 -18.02 9.80
N PRO A 140 9.55 -16.76 10.21
CA PRO A 140 8.36 -16.02 9.79
C PRO A 140 8.26 -15.96 8.27
N HIS A 141 7.06 -16.13 7.73
CA HIS A 141 6.84 -16.07 6.30
C HIS A 141 7.25 -14.70 5.73
N LEU A 142 7.78 -14.72 4.52
CA LEU A 142 8.06 -13.49 3.79
C LEU A 142 6.77 -13.00 3.13
N ALA A 143 6.40 -11.75 3.39
CA ALA A 143 5.33 -11.07 2.68
C ALA A 143 5.86 -9.79 2.03
N ILE A 144 5.44 -9.55 0.79
CA ILE A 144 5.69 -8.31 0.07
C ILE A 144 4.35 -7.65 -0.18
N ALA A 145 4.15 -6.47 0.39
CA ALA A 145 2.95 -5.68 0.23
C ALA A 145 3.20 -4.56 -0.78
N GLY A 146 2.82 -4.78 -2.04
CA GLY A 146 2.83 -3.77 -3.08
C GLY A 146 1.61 -2.86 -2.97
N ILE A 147 1.84 -1.55 -3.03
CA ILE A 147 0.81 -0.52 -2.94
C ILE A 147 1.06 0.47 -4.07
N GLY A 148 0.04 0.67 -4.91
CA GLY A 148 0.03 1.69 -5.95
C GLY A 148 -1.06 2.72 -5.65
N ILE A 149 -0.71 4.01 -5.68
CA ILE A 149 -1.64 5.11 -5.45
C ILE A 149 -1.49 6.14 -6.57
N ASN A 150 -2.59 6.44 -7.23
CA ASN A 150 -2.66 7.53 -8.20
C ASN A 150 -2.72 8.85 -7.44
N VAL A 151 -1.65 9.66 -7.50
CA VAL A 151 -1.56 10.91 -6.72
C VAL A 151 -1.79 12.13 -7.60
N ASN A 152 -0.90 12.41 -8.54
CA ASN A 152 -0.89 13.63 -9.34
C ASN A 152 -1.06 13.39 -10.85
N GLN A 153 -1.60 12.25 -11.25
CA GLN A 153 -1.93 12.03 -12.66
C GLN A 153 -3.04 12.97 -13.11
N THR A 154 -2.94 13.46 -14.33
CA THR A 154 -4.03 14.10 -15.07
C THR A 154 -4.86 13.05 -15.80
N VAL A 155 -5.97 13.44 -16.41
CA VAL A 155 -6.81 12.51 -17.19
C VAL A 155 -6.04 11.90 -18.37
N GLU A 156 -5.13 12.67 -18.96
CA GLU A 156 -4.31 12.27 -20.12
C GLU A 156 -3.23 11.23 -19.76
N ASP A 157 -2.83 11.16 -18.50
CA ASP A 157 -1.87 10.17 -18.01
C ASP A 157 -2.45 8.76 -17.88
N PHE A 158 -3.78 8.63 -17.91
CA PHE A 158 -4.46 7.33 -17.96
C PHE A 158 -4.71 6.91 -19.39
N SER A 159 -4.51 5.63 -19.70
CA SER A 159 -4.95 5.06 -20.97
C SER A 159 -6.48 5.25 -21.16
N GLU A 160 -6.94 5.30 -22.40
CA GLU A 160 -8.37 5.48 -22.71
C GLU A 160 -9.25 4.44 -22.01
N GLU A 161 -8.75 3.21 -21.88
CA GLU A 161 -9.44 2.12 -21.18
C GLU A 161 -9.59 2.40 -19.68
N LEU A 162 -8.60 3.03 -19.05
CA LEU A 162 -8.62 3.30 -17.60
C LEU A 162 -9.35 4.59 -17.20
N ARG A 163 -9.47 5.57 -18.08
CA ARG A 163 -10.12 6.88 -17.78
C ARG A 163 -11.51 6.76 -17.15
N PRO A 164 -12.40 5.82 -17.56
CA PRO A 164 -13.69 5.66 -16.91
C PRO A 164 -13.62 5.06 -15.51
N HIS A 165 -12.53 4.35 -15.16
CA HIS A 165 -12.43 3.48 -13.99
C HIS A 165 -11.38 3.90 -12.98
N ALA A 166 -10.46 4.80 -13.35
CA ALA A 166 -9.38 5.30 -12.51
C ALA A 166 -9.49 6.80 -12.27
N ILE A 167 -8.94 7.24 -11.14
CA ILE A 167 -8.85 8.64 -10.74
C ILE A 167 -7.56 8.83 -9.94
N SER A 168 -7.02 10.05 -9.93
CA SER A 168 -5.95 10.43 -9.00
C SER A 168 -6.50 11.28 -7.85
N LEU A 169 -5.73 11.40 -6.78
CA LEU A 169 -6.05 12.29 -5.66
C LEU A 169 -6.14 13.74 -6.13
N ALA A 170 -5.23 14.16 -7.01
CA ALA A 170 -5.22 15.52 -7.55
C ALA A 170 -6.48 15.83 -8.38
N ILE A 171 -6.96 14.89 -9.20
CA ILE A 171 -8.21 15.06 -9.95
C ILE A 171 -9.39 15.18 -8.98
N ALA A 172 -9.45 14.33 -7.96
CA ALA A 172 -10.56 14.33 -6.98
C ALA A 172 -10.58 15.60 -6.11
N LEU A 173 -9.42 16.23 -5.90
CA LEU A 173 -9.27 17.46 -5.09
C LEU A 173 -9.30 18.74 -5.92
N ASP A 174 -9.19 18.64 -7.26
CA ASP A 174 -8.93 19.76 -8.17
C ASP A 174 -7.67 20.57 -7.79
N GLN A 175 -6.66 19.91 -7.21
CA GLN A 175 -5.38 20.50 -6.83
C GLN A 175 -4.29 19.44 -6.65
N PRO A 176 -3.00 19.79 -6.85
CA PRO A 176 -1.90 18.86 -6.64
C PRO A 176 -1.76 18.48 -5.17
N VAL A 177 -1.27 17.26 -4.93
CA VAL A 177 -0.96 16.72 -3.60
C VAL A 177 0.56 16.66 -3.44
N ASP A 178 1.07 17.07 -2.28
CA ASP A 178 2.47 16.83 -1.93
C ASP A 178 2.71 15.34 -1.69
N GLN A 179 3.40 14.70 -2.65
CA GLN A 179 3.68 13.26 -2.61
C GLN A 179 4.55 12.87 -1.42
N GLN A 180 5.51 13.73 -1.06
CA GLN A 180 6.43 13.49 0.05
C GLN A 180 5.69 13.52 1.40
N GLU A 181 4.89 14.55 1.64
CA GLU A 181 4.09 14.67 2.86
C GLU A 181 3.07 13.54 2.98
N PHE A 182 2.37 13.23 1.89
CA PHE A 182 1.40 12.15 1.88
C PHE A 182 2.05 10.77 2.09
N ALA A 183 3.24 10.52 1.51
CA ALA A 183 4.00 9.30 1.73
C ALA A 183 4.42 9.14 3.21
N VAL A 184 4.86 10.23 3.86
CA VAL A 184 5.20 10.22 5.30
C VAL A 184 3.98 9.85 6.14
N ALA A 185 2.83 10.50 5.92
CA ALA A 185 1.60 10.22 6.65
C ALA A 185 1.15 8.76 6.47
N LEU A 186 1.18 8.27 5.22
CA LEU A 186 0.83 6.90 4.90
C LEU A 186 1.77 5.89 5.57
N LEU A 187 3.09 6.07 5.48
CA LEU A 187 4.04 5.15 6.09
C LEU A 187 3.91 5.13 7.63
N ARG A 188 3.66 6.27 8.27
CA ARG A 188 3.36 6.34 9.72
C ARG A 188 2.12 5.53 10.09
N ASN A 189 1.05 5.67 9.32
CA ASN A 189 -0.19 4.93 9.54
C ASN A 189 0.00 3.43 9.29
N LEU A 190 0.74 3.04 8.25
CA LEU A 190 1.08 1.65 7.97
C LEU A 190 1.94 1.05 9.10
N ASP A 191 2.97 1.74 9.57
CA ASP A 191 3.81 1.28 10.67
C ASP A 191 3.01 1.08 11.96
N ARG A 192 2.23 2.09 12.34
CA ARG A 192 1.42 2.05 13.55
C ARG A 192 0.42 0.89 13.52
N THR A 193 -0.38 0.79 12.47
CA THR A 193 -1.44 -0.23 12.35
C THR A 193 -0.87 -1.63 12.15
N TYR A 194 0.28 -1.77 11.47
CA TYR A 194 0.97 -3.06 11.35
C TYR A 194 1.42 -3.58 12.71
N ARG A 195 2.05 -2.75 13.52
CA ARG A 195 2.49 -3.12 14.88
C ARG A 195 1.30 -3.48 15.78
N GLU A 196 0.20 -2.74 15.69
CA GLU A 196 -1.01 -3.03 16.47
C GLU A 196 -1.64 -4.38 16.12
N ILE A 197 -1.60 -4.78 14.85
CA ILE A 197 -2.35 -5.96 14.36
C ILE A 197 -1.48 -7.21 14.27
N PHE A 198 -0.21 -7.06 13.87
CA PHE A 198 0.65 -8.19 13.50
C PHE A 198 1.87 -8.39 14.39
N ALA A 199 2.35 -7.34 15.11
CA ALA A 199 3.51 -7.44 16.00
C ALA A 199 3.13 -7.76 17.45
N SER A 200 1.86 -7.79 17.83
CA SER A 200 1.38 -7.98 19.21
C SER A 200 1.54 -9.40 19.75
N TYR A 201 2.26 -10.30 19.09
CA TYR A 201 2.43 -11.68 19.53
C TYR A 201 3.64 -11.92 20.45
N GLU A 202 4.42 -10.88 20.82
CA GLU A 202 5.53 -11.03 21.76
C GLU A 202 5.15 -10.87 23.24
N SER A 203 3.94 -10.46 23.57
CA SER A 203 3.44 -10.42 24.95
C SER A 203 2.13 -11.17 25.07
N GLY A 204 2.20 -12.34 25.70
CA GLY A 204 1.03 -13.17 25.99
C GLY A 204 -0.10 -12.36 26.64
N SER A 205 -1.14 -12.11 25.90
CA SER A 205 -2.48 -11.82 26.39
C SER A 205 -3.50 -12.01 25.30
N SER A 206 -4.44 -12.88 25.63
CA SER A 206 -5.59 -13.37 24.90
C SER A 206 -6.52 -12.25 24.41
N SER A 207 -7.13 -12.51 23.24
CA SER A 207 -8.45 -12.06 22.78
C SER A 207 -8.72 -10.58 22.56
N LEU A 208 -8.71 -10.19 21.29
CA LEU A 208 -9.76 -9.35 20.73
C LEU A 208 -10.03 -9.82 19.30
N LEU A 209 -10.91 -10.80 19.20
CA LEU A 209 -11.57 -11.16 17.94
C LEU A 209 -12.46 -9.98 17.56
N LEU A 210 -12.03 -9.18 16.61
CA LEU A 210 -12.92 -8.26 15.91
C LEU A 210 -13.86 -9.08 15.03
N ASP A 211 -15.07 -9.27 15.55
CA ASP A 211 -16.21 -9.87 14.87
C ASP A 211 -16.63 -8.94 13.71
N VAL A 212 -16.20 -9.27 12.50
CA VAL A 212 -16.68 -8.60 11.29
C VAL A 212 -18.09 -9.07 11.04
N LYS A 213 -19.08 -8.42 11.64
CA LYS A 213 -20.50 -8.60 11.31
C LYS A 213 -20.74 -8.16 9.87
N THR A 214 -20.86 -9.14 8.99
CA THR A 214 -21.42 -9.02 7.64
C THR A 214 -22.83 -8.42 7.74
N ARG A 215 -22.99 -7.13 7.49
CA ARG A 215 -24.33 -6.54 7.28
C ARG A 215 -24.82 -6.96 5.89
N ARG A 216 -25.54 -8.07 5.83
CA ARG A 216 -26.47 -8.35 4.72
C ARG A 216 -27.56 -7.27 4.74
N ARG A 217 -27.67 -6.50 3.67
CA ARG A 217 -28.82 -5.62 3.42
C ARG A 217 -30.07 -6.50 3.30
N ARG A 218 -30.96 -6.47 4.31
CA ARG A 218 -32.37 -6.85 4.12
C ARG A 218 -33.08 -5.66 3.48
N ARG A 219 -33.63 -5.90 2.30
CA ARG A 219 -34.70 -5.05 1.76
C ARG A 219 -35.91 -5.28 2.66
N ILE A 220 -36.51 -4.19 3.12
CA ILE A 220 -37.84 -4.19 3.70
C ILE A 220 -38.75 -3.65 2.60
N ASN A 221 -39.81 -4.43 2.30
CA ASN A 221 -40.90 -4.00 1.43
C ASN A 221 -41.65 -2.81 2.02
#